data_f885c5c4b9bb7340cf62f13d82ac54ba
#
_entry.id   f885c5c4b9bb7340cf62f13d82ac54ba
#
_cell.length_a   1.000
_cell.length_b   1.000
_cell.length_c   1.000
_cell.angle_alpha   90.00
_cell.angle_beta   90.00
_cell.angle_gamma   90.00
#
_symmetry.space_group_name_H-M   'P 1'
#
loop_
_entity.id
_entity.type
_entity.pdbx_description
1 polymer ?
#
loop_
_entity_poly.entity_id
_entity_poly.type
_entity_poly.pdbx_seq_one_letter_code
_entity_poly.pdbx_strand_id
1 'polypeptide(L)'
;MKPMTIISLKHQLSQFLCPEFITRIARRTGFLKRERTIEPPSLVLSLIAALSKGNCHAIADLHRQFNGMSLSEQQFVAYKPFHNQLRKPEFAQWMQRLTQFAIARFVRELKSTLPRKLDGFDDILLQDGSSFRVHDGLADVFPSRFPTHPAAIECHMTLSLKHQMPKTMTITADTASERAYLPKTELMRNKLLLADAGYVDFNYFSQLSEHGGSFIVRGGKNLNPVIIEARNGQGRLLPKLAGLKLKEIDRKTNRSEVLDLKIKRGADEFRLVRRWFAEEKRFCIWVTNLPATTWSADEIMVIFRCRWQVELLFKELKSDTNWRGFATRQQSIMEGLVWGSLLALIIRRYIAIKSLPSVSVYKAGKNVDVWLLPSKIPSFFWSQIIPSVLVYKRCCFR
;
A
#
# COMPACT_ATOMS: atom_id res chain seq x y z
N MET A 1 -16.84 -7.36 12.88
CA MET A 1 -16.30 -6.73 14.12
C MET A 1 -17.35 -5.78 14.69
N LYS A 2 -17.53 -5.74 16.02
CA LYS A 2 -18.32 -4.67 16.65
C LYS A 2 -17.58 -3.32 16.51
N PRO A 3 -18.26 -2.22 16.24
CA PRO A 3 -17.62 -0.90 16.19
C PRO A 3 -17.01 -0.56 17.55
N MET A 4 -15.77 -0.05 17.51
CA MET A 4 -15.09 0.38 18.72
C MET A 4 -15.72 1.69 19.24
N THR A 5 -15.77 1.86 20.56
CA THR A 5 -16.18 3.14 21.12
C THR A 5 -15.12 4.22 20.84
N ILE A 6 -15.55 5.46 20.71
CA ILE A 6 -14.67 6.62 20.47
C ILE A 6 -13.61 6.74 21.59
N ILE A 7 -13.99 6.46 22.83
CA ILE A 7 -13.10 6.49 23.99
C ILE A 7 -11.96 5.46 23.84
N SER A 8 -12.31 4.23 23.46
CA SER A 8 -11.31 3.17 23.24
C SER A 8 -10.39 3.48 22.06
N LEU A 9 -10.95 4.01 20.97
CA LEU A 9 -10.16 4.44 19.80
C LEU A 9 -9.19 5.57 20.15
N LYS A 10 -9.68 6.57 20.92
CA LYS A 10 -8.87 7.67 21.45
C LYS A 10 -7.70 7.14 22.29
N HIS A 11 -7.97 6.22 23.19
CA HIS A 11 -6.95 5.62 24.06
C HIS A 11 -5.86 4.90 23.25
N GLN A 12 -6.23 4.10 22.26
CA GLN A 12 -5.28 3.39 21.40
C GLN A 12 -4.41 4.32 20.55
N LEU A 13 -5.02 5.38 19.99
CA LEU A 13 -4.28 6.39 19.23
C LEU A 13 -3.37 7.21 20.13
N SER A 14 -3.81 7.56 21.34
CA SER A 14 -2.99 8.31 22.32
C SER A 14 -1.74 7.53 22.73
N GLN A 15 -1.82 6.21 22.86
CA GLN A 15 -0.66 5.37 23.16
C GLN A 15 0.40 5.38 22.05
N PHE A 16 -0.03 5.44 20.77
CA PHE A 16 0.88 5.53 19.65
C PHE A 16 1.42 6.95 19.43
N LEU A 17 0.57 7.95 19.62
CA LEU A 17 0.88 9.37 19.39
C LEU A 17 1.32 10.09 20.67
N CYS A 18 1.71 9.33 21.72
CA CYS A 18 2.15 9.96 22.95
C CYS A 18 3.46 10.75 22.74
N PRO A 19 3.59 11.94 23.34
CA PRO A 19 4.73 12.81 23.15
C PRO A 19 6.07 12.14 23.46
N GLU A 20 6.12 11.31 24.49
CA GLU A 20 7.31 10.58 24.94
C GLU A 20 7.79 9.58 23.89
N PHE A 21 6.85 8.83 23.27
CA PHE A 21 7.18 7.88 22.21
C PHE A 21 7.72 8.59 20.98
N ILE A 22 7.03 9.64 20.49
CA ILE A 22 7.44 10.41 19.32
C ILE A 22 8.82 11.04 19.53
N THR A 23 9.03 11.68 20.69
CA THR A 23 10.30 12.30 21.07
C THR A 23 11.43 11.27 21.16
N ARG A 24 11.16 10.10 21.74
CA ARG A 24 12.13 9.00 21.83
C ARG A 24 12.57 8.53 20.44
N ILE A 25 11.66 8.39 19.48
CA ILE A 25 12.01 8.01 18.11
C ILE A 25 12.81 9.14 17.44
N ALA A 26 12.43 10.41 17.64
CA ALA A 26 13.18 11.55 17.11
C ALA A 26 14.62 11.61 17.63
N ARG A 27 14.83 11.29 18.90
CA ARG A 27 16.19 11.20 19.48
C ARG A 27 16.98 10.01 18.91
N ARG A 28 16.35 8.83 18.79
CA ARG A 28 16.99 7.62 18.24
C ARG A 28 17.41 7.74 16.78
N THR A 29 16.68 8.51 16.01
CA THR A 29 17.02 8.77 14.60
C THR A 29 17.97 9.97 14.43
N GLY A 30 18.34 10.66 15.50
CA GLY A 30 19.18 11.86 15.45
C GLY A 30 18.44 13.13 14.99
N PHE A 31 17.14 13.05 14.68
CA PHE A 31 16.34 14.21 14.27
C PHE A 31 16.24 15.26 15.38
N LEU A 32 16.12 14.82 16.64
CA LEU A 32 16.17 15.67 17.83
C LEU A 32 17.49 15.49 18.57
N LYS A 33 18.42 16.41 18.40
CA LYS A 33 19.71 16.47 19.16
C LYS A 33 19.61 17.35 20.41
N ARG A 34 18.85 18.44 20.33
CA ARG A 34 18.62 19.39 21.41
C ARG A 34 17.17 19.86 21.36
N GLU A 35 16.58 20.13 22.50
CA GLU A 35 15.23 20.69 22.58
C GLU A 35 15.22 22.11 22.03
N ARG A 36 14.20 22.41 21.24
CA ARG A 36 13.98 23.69 20.54
C ARG A 36 12.49 23.96 20.44
N THR A 37 12.11 25.13 19.98
CA THR A 37 10.72 25.58 19.78
C THR A 37 9.87 24.60 18.93
N ILE A 38 10.48 23.93 17.93
CA ILE A 38 9.79 22.93 17.13
C ILE A 38 9.92 21.58 17.80
N GLU A 39 8.92 21.23 18.59
CA GLU A 39 8.83 19.94 19.26
C GLU A 39 8.40 18.83 18.29
N PRO A 40 9.04 17.63 18.32
CA PRO A 40 8.68 16.53 17.47
C PRO A 40 7.20 16.10 17.54
N PRO A 41 6.54 16.02 18.72
CA PRO A 41 5.11 15.70 18.78
C PRO A 41 4.23 16.70 18.05
N SER A 42 4.45 17.99 18.24
CA SER A 42 3.70 19.07 17.59
C SER A 42 3.93 19.04 16.08
N LEU A 43 5.16 18.80 15.64
CA LEU A 43 5.49 18.69 14.21
C LEU A 43 4.79 17.49 13.57
N VAL A 44 4.88 16.31 14.14
CA VAL A 44 4.27 15.11 13.53
C VAL A 44 2.75 15.19 13.50
N LEU A 45 2.13 15.73 14.55
CA LEU A 45 0.67 15.89 14.58
C LEU A 45 0.20 16.90 13.52
N SER A 46 0.91 18.02 13.37
CA SER A 46 0.58 19.02 12.33
C SER A 46 0.77 18.45 10.92
N LEU A 47 1.81 17.63 10.67
CA LEU A 47 2.01 16.95 9.40
C LEU A 47 0.89 15.95 9.11
N ILE A 48 0.52 15.10 10.08
CA ILE A 48 -0.58 14.15 9.93
C ILE A 48 -1.88 14.91 9.61
N ALA A 49 -2.17 15.98 10.33
CA ALA A 49 -3.36 16.80 10.11
C ALA A 49 -3.39 17.42 8.71
N ALA A 50 -2.29 18.03 8.28
CA ALA A 50 -2.19 18.65 6.95
C ALA A 50 -2.28 17.63 5.81
N LEU A 51 -1.55 16.52 5.93
CA LEU A 51 -1.45 15.50 4.88
C LEU A 51 -2.71 14.63 4.77
N SER A 52 -3.55 14.57 5.80
CA SER A 52 -4.80 13.79 5.76
C SER A 52 -5.93 14.43 4.98
N LYS A 53 -5.84 15.71 4.66
CA LYS A 53 -6.92 16.48 3.99
C LYS A 53 -6.77 16.65 2.48
N GLY A 54 -5.64 16.29 1.89
CA GLY A 54 -5.36 16.53 0.47
C GLY A 54 -5.22 18.00 0.05
N ASN A 55 -5.36 18.93 0.98
CA ASN A 55 -5.32 20.39 0.72
C ASN A 55 -3.93 21.00 0.92
N CYS A 56 -2.93 20.18 1.18
CA CYS A 56 -1.57 20.63 1.38
C CYS A 56 -0.81 20.60 0.05
N HIS A 57 -0.57 21.76 -0.54
CA HIS A 57 0.07 21.90 -1.86
C HIS A 57 1.51 22.42 -1.78
N ALA A 58 1.89 23.01 -0.65
CA ALA A 58 3.21 23.59 -0.44
C ALA A 58 3.71 23.40 0.99
N ILE A 59 5.02 23.51 1.18
CA ILE A 59 5.62 23.48 2.54
C ILE A 59 5.09 24.63 3.40
N ALA A 60 4.70 25.75 2.77
CA ALA A 60 4.06 26.86 3.46
C ALA A 60 2.71 26.48 4.08
N ASP A 61 1.97 25.55 3.47
CA ASP A 61 0.70 25.05 4.03
C ASP A 61 0.96 24.22 5.31
N LEU A 62 2.01 23.39 5.29
CA LEU A 62 2.46 22.65 6.47
C LEU A 62 2.88 23.60 7.59
N HIS A 63 3.59 24.66 7.25
CA HIS A 63 4.00 25.68 8.21
C HIS A 63 2.79 26.42 8.83
N ARG A 64 1.81 26.82 8.00
CA ARG A 64 0.55 27.42 8.50
C ARG A 64 -0.20 26.47 9.42
N GLN A 65 -0.28 25.18 9.03
CA GLN A 65 -0.91 24.17 9.86
C GLN A 65 -0.19 23.97 11.19
N PHE A 66 1.15 23.96 11.17
CA PHE A 66 1.97 23.83 12.39
C PHE A 66 1.71 24.98 13.36
N ASN A 67 1.75 26.22 12.89
CA ASN A 67 1.49 27.40 13.69
C ASN A 67 0.02 27.49 14.15
N GLY A 68 -0.94 27.09 13.30
CA GLY A 68 -2.36 27.08 13.66
C GLY A 68 -2.75 26.03 14.70
N MET A 69 -1.92 25.02 14.93
CA MET A 69 -2.10 24.04 16.00
C MET A 69 -1.39 24.44 17.31
N SER A 70 -0.59 25.49 17.31
CA SER A 70 0.02 26.05 18.52
C SER A 70 -1.05 26.76 19.36
N LEU A 71 -1.14 26.37 20.66
CA LEU A 71 -2.14 26.92 21.58
C LEU A 71 -1.74 28.29 22.17
N SER A 72 -0.54 28.79 21.87
CA SER A 72 -0.06 30.07 22.37
C SER A 72 0.57 30.89 21.27
N GLU A 73 0.20 32.17 21.17
CA GLU A 73 0.80 33.13 20.25
C GLU A 73 2.33 33.29 20.47
N GLN A 74 2.82 32.96 21.66
CA GLN A 74 4.26 33.03 22.02
C GLN A 74 5.09 31.91 21.39
N GLN A 75 4.47 30.91 20.72
CA GLN A 75 5.18 29.79 20.08
C GLN A 75 5.15 29.85 18.55
N PHE A 76 4.88 31.01 17.98
CA PHE A 76 4.90 31.18 16.52
C PHE A 76 6.32 30.94 15.98
N VAL A 77 6.44 30.02 15.04
CA VAL A 77 7.70 29.69 14.38
C VAL A 77 7.74 30.34 13.01
N ALA A 78 8.79 31.08 12.69
CA ALA A 78 8.98 31.63 11.34
C ALA A 78 9.23 30.52 10.30
N TYR A 79 8.93 30.79 9.03
CA TYR A 79 9.03 29.80 7.95
C TYR A 79 10.44 29.21 7.79
N LYS A 80 11.48 30.05 7.85
CA LYS A 80 12.87 29.59 7.64
C LYS A 80 13.33 28.54 8.68
N PRO A 81 13.15 28.73 9.99
CA PRO A 81 13.41 27.70 11.00
C PRO A 81 12.60 26.40 10.78
N PHE A 82 11.32 26.53 10.43
CA PHE A 82 10.47 25.39 10.13
C PHE A 82 10.99 24.60 8.94
N HIS A 83 11.26 25.27 7.83
CA HIS A 83 11.82 24.65 6.63
C HIS A 83 13.18 24.01 6.89
N ASN A 84 14.06 24.64 7.65
CA ASN A 84 15.37 24.09 8.03
C ASN A 84 15.24 22.83 8.90
N GLN A 85 14.18 22.72 9.70
CA GLN A 85 13.92 21.50 10.46
C GLN A 85 13.58 20.33 9.55
N LEU A 86 12.77 20.56 8.51
CA LEU A 86 12.42 19.53 7.51
C LEU A 86 13.59 19.16 6.58
N ARG A 87 14.53 20.08 6.36
CA ARG A 87 15.74 19.84 5.54
C ARG A 87 16.75 18.88 6.17
N LYS A 88 16.67 18.61 7.45
CA LYS A 88 17.59 17.68 8.11
C LYS A 88 17.50 16.29 7.46
N PRO A 89 18.63 15.64 7.12
CA PRO A 89 18.62 14.28 6.54
C PRO A 89 17.84 13.29 7.41
N GLU A 90 17.91 13.48 8.72
CA GLU A 90 17.23 12.63 9.71
C GLU A 90 15.71 12.78 9.71
N PHE A 91 15.14 13.79 9.05
CA PHE A 91 13.69 13.99 8.95
C PHE A 91 13.01 12.82 8.21
N ALA A 92 13.52 12.44 7.05
CA ALA A 92 13.00 11.31 6.27
C ALA A 92 13.07 10.00 7.09
N GLN A 93 14.22 9.75 7.72
CA GLN A 93 14.43 8.55 8.53
C GLN A 93 13.50 8.51 9.75
N TRP A 94 13.28 9.64 10.41
CA TRP A 94 12.35 9.76 11.52
C TRP A 94 10.92 9.46 11.11
N MET A 95 10.44 10.05 10.01
CA MET A 95 9.10 9.80 9.47
C MET A 95 8.92 8.35 9.03
N GLN A 96 9.93 7.76 8.39
CA GLN A 96 9.96 6.35 8.02
C GLN A 96 9.79 5.45 9.26
N ARG A 97 10.56 5.69 10.31
CA ARG A 97 10.49 4.90 11.55
C ARG A 97 9.14 5.01 12.22
N LEU A 98 8.57 6.20 12.34
CA LEU A 98 7.22 6.39 12.90
C LEU A 98 6.18 5.61 12.07
N THR A 99 6.27 5.67 10.76
CA THR A 99 5.36 4.94 9.86
C THR A 99 5.49 3.43 10.02
N GLN A 100 6.71 2.90 10.11
CA GLN A 100 6.96 1.47 10.35
C GLN A 100 6.37 1.02 11.69
N PHE A 101 6.50 1.83 12.75
CA PHE A 101 5.87 1.54 14.04
C PHE A 101 4.34 1.57 13.96
N ALA A 102 3.75 2.53 13.23
CA ALA A 102 2.31 2.58 13.00
C ALA A 102 1.81 1.31 12.29
N ILE A 103 2.49 0.89 11.22
CA ILE A 103 2.21 -0.35 10.49
C ILE A 103 2.24 -1.54 11.46
N ALA A 104 3.35 -1.72 12.19
CA ALA A 104 3.52 -2.85 13.10
C ALA A 104 2.47 -2.86 14.22
N ARG A 105 2.08 -1.71 14.73
CA ARG A 105 1.08 -1.57 15.79
C ARG A 105 -0.33 -1.87 15.29
N PHE A 106 -0.77 -1.18 14.24
CA PHE A 106 -2.15 -1.21 13.80
C PHE A 106 -2.51 -2.48 13.02
N VAL A 107 -1.56 -3.06 12.27
CA VAL A 107 -1.77 -4.35 11.59
C VAL A 107 -2.14 -5.45 12.58
N ARG A 108 -1.51 -5.50 13.75
CA ARG A 108 -1.80 -6.53 14.78
C ARG A 108 -3.23 -6.48 15.32
N GLU A 109 -3.85 -5.31 15.28
CA GLU A 109 -5.17 -5.07 15.86
C GLU A 109 -6.32 -5.21 14.85
N LEU A 110 -5.99 -5.34 13.57
CA LEU A 110 -6.97 -5.42 12.49
C LEU A 110 -7.03 -6.83 11.94
N LYS A 111 -8.24 -7.38 11.81
CA LYS A 111 -8.53 -8.61 11.08
C LYS A 111 -9.80 -8.39 10.26
N SER A 112 -9.71 -8.55 8.94
CA SER A 112 -10.89 -8.59 8.09
C SER A 112 -11.36 -10.04 7.93
N THR A 113 -12.66 -10.22 7.72
CA THR A 113 -13.23 -11.50 7.30
C THR A 113 -12.99 -11.67 5.80
N LEU A 114 -12.27 -12.69 5.42
CA LEU A 114 -12.10 -13.13 4.04
C LEU A 114 -13.09 -14.26 3.71
N PRO A 115 -13.33 -14.57 2.42
CA PRO A 115 -14.04 -15.79 2.05
C PRO A 115 -13.39 -17.01 2.71
N ARG A 116 -14.21 -17.93 3.25
CA ARG A 116 -13.77 -19.08 4.06
C ARG A 116 -12.60 -19.87 3.44
N LYS A 117 -12.58 -20.01 2.12
CA LYS A 117 -11.53 -20.72 1.40
C LYS A 117 -10.15 -20.02 1.49
N LEU A 118 -10.13 -18.69 1.62
CA LEU A 118 -8.92 -17.90 1.76
C LEU A 118 -8.42 -17.79 3.21
N ASP A 119 -9.24 -18.18 4.18
CA ASP A 119 -8.85 -18.17 5.61
C ASP A 119 -7.73 -19.18 5.92
N GLY A 120 -7.51 -20.18 5.07
CA GLY A 120 -6.39 -21.11 5.18
C GLY A 120 -5.01 -20.47 5.07
N PHE A 121 -4.88 -19.30 4.42
CA PHE A 121 -3.63 -18.56 4.40
C PHE A 121 -3.47 -17.70 5.65
N ASP A 122 -2.25 -17.56 6.16
CA ASP A 122 -1.95 -16.62 7.27
C ASP A 122 -2.15 -15.18 6.84
N ASP A 123 -1.82 -14.85 5.58
CA ASP A 123 -2.05 -13.55 4.97
C ASP A 123 -2.12 -13.65 3.45
N ILE A 124 -2.74 -12.68 2.81
CA ILE A 124 -2.73 -12.48 1.36
C ILE A 124 -2.05 -11.14 1.10
N LEU A 125 -0.91 -11.18 0.45
CA LEU A 125 -0.05 -10.03 0.19
C LEU A 125 -0.23 -9.55 -1.25
N LEU A 126 -0.62 -8.30 -1.40
CA LEU A 126 -0.76 -7.63 -2.68
C LEU A 126 0.49 -6.78 -2.90
N GLN A 127 1.27 -7.12 -3.93
CA GLN A 127 2.48 -6.40 -4.29
C GLN A 127 2.23 -5.52 -5.50
N ASP A 128 2.57 -4.23 -5.40
CA ASP A 128 2.46 -3.29 -6.51
C ASP A 128 3.43 -2.12 -6.32
N GLY A 129 3.71 -1.40 -7.43
CA GLY A 129 4.50 -0.18 -7.45
C GLY A 129 3.71 0.99 -8.00
N SER A 130 4.06 2.19 -7.59
CA SER A 130 3.48 3.40 -8.17
C SER A 130 4.52 4.50 -8.29
N SER A 131 4.77 4.91 -9.54
CA SER A 131 5.69 6.00 -9.87
C SER A 131 4.97 7.35 -9.89
N PHE A 132 5.71 8.39 -9.58
CA PHE A 132 5.30 9.78 -9.78
C PHE A 132 6.51 10.71 -9.89
N ARG A 133 6.32 11.78 -10.67
CA ARG A 133 7.32 12.81 -10.86
C ARG A 133 7.64 13.52 -9.54
N VAL A 134 8.92 13.80 -9.32
CA VAL A 134 9.42 14.70 -8.28
C VAL A 134 10.09 15.92 -8.91
N HIS A 135 10.59 16.85 -8.12
CA HIS A 135 11.27 18.05 -8.63
C HIS A 135 12.52 17.67 -9.44
N ASP A 136 12.69 18.26 -10.61
CA ASP A 136 13.77 17.94 -11.56
C ASP A 136 15.18 18.04 -10.94
N GLY A 137 15.37 18.90 -9.95
CA GLY A 137 16.64 19.02 -9.19
C GLY A 137 16.94 17.79 -8.29
N LEU A 138 16.15 16.73 -8.34
CA LEU A 138 16.42 15.45 -7.68
C LEU A 138 16.82 14.35 -8.67
N ALA A 139 17.10 14.69 -9.94
CA ALA A 139 17.42 13.72 -10.99
C ALA A 139 18.68 12.90 -10.68
N ASP A 140 19.68 13.46 -10.02
CA ASP A 140 20.91 12.74 -9.63
C ASP A 140 20.64 11.62 -8.62
N VAL A 141 19.61 11.77 -7.78
CA VAL A 141 19.22 10.78 -6.76
C VAL A 141 18.13 9.85 -7.26
N PHE A 142 17.16 10.43 -7.98
CA PHE A 142 15.98 9.73 -8.48
C PHE A 142 15.82 9.93 -9.99
N PRO A 143 16.70 9.35 -10.82
CA PRO A 143 16.56 9.42 -12.27
C PRO A 143 15.24 8.79 -12.72
N SER A 144 14.62 9.36 -13.74
CA SER A 144 13.36 8.88 -14.31
C SER A 144 13.58 7.99 -15.52
N ARG A 145 12.74 6.94 -15.67
CA ARG A 145 12.64 6.15 -16.91
C ARG A 145 11.84 6.86 -18.01
N PHE A 146 11.15 7.96 -17.69
CA PHE A 146 10.32 8.70 -18.63
C PHE A 146 11.09 9.88 -19.22
N PRO A 147 11.13 10.03 -20.57
CA PRO A 147 11.86 11.12 -21.20
C PRO A 147 11.24 12.50 -20.94
N THR A 148 9.97 12.56 -20.54
CA THR A 148 9.22 13.81 -20.32
C THR A 148 9.58 14.54 -19.03
N HIS A 149 10.28 13.88 -18.11
CA HIS A 149 10.72 14.48 -16.83
C HIS A 149 11.96 13.75 -16.31
N PRO A 150 12.98 14.47 -15.84
CA PRO A 150 14.28 13.88 -15.50
C PRO A 150 14.27 13.17 -14.14
N ALA A 151 13.31 13.47 -13.26
CA ALA A 151 13.26 12.91 -11.90
C ALA A 151 11.91 12.29 -11.57
N ALA A 152 11.92 11.06 -11.09
CA ALA A 152 10.74 10.36 -10.58
C ALA A 152 11.12 9.33 -9.52
N ILE A 153 10.21 9.11 -8.58
CA ILE A 153 10.33 8.01 -7.61
C ILE A 153 9.28 6.95 -7.88
N GLU A 154 9.59 5.74 -7.46
CA GLU A 154 8.64 4.63 -7.35
C GLU A 154 8.50 4.20 -5.90
N CYS A 155 7.25 4.02 -5.47
CA CYS A 155 6.92 3.48 -4.17
C CYS A 155 6.48 2.03 -4.34
N HIS A 156 7.34 1.10 -3.96
CA HIS A 156 7.03 -0.32 -3.93
C HIS A 156 6.32 -0.64 -2.62
N MET A 157 5.12 -1.21 -2.70
CA MET A 157 4.29 -1.46 -1.53
C MET A 157 3.76 -2.89 -1.49
N THR A 158 3.83 -3.49 -0.31
CA THR A 158 3.13 -4.71 0.02
C THR A 158 1.93 -4.37 0.91
N LEU A 159 0.72 -4.69 0.46
CA LEU A 159 -0.53 -4.53 1.21
C LEU A 159 -1.02 -5.88 1.72
N SER A 160 -1.38 -5.96 3.00
CA SER A 160 -2.09 -7.11 3.56
C SER A 160 -3.59 -7.01 3.28
N LEU A 161 -4.16 -8.00 2.61
CA LEU A 161 -5.60 -8.06 2.38
C LEU A 161 -6.36 -8.41 3.68
N LYS A 162 -5.80 -9.28 4.52
CA LYS A 162 -6.42 -9.63 5.83
C LYS A 162 -6.53 -8.44 6.77
N HIS A 163 -5.55 -7.56 6.75
CA HIS A 163 -5.51 -6.40 7.64
C HIS A 163 -5.97 -5.11 6.94
N GLN A 164 -6.08 -5.11 5.60
CA GLN A 164 -6.40 -3.95 4.75
C GLN A 164 -5.46 -2.76 4.98
N MET A 165 -4.20 -3.07 5.32
CA MET A 165 -3.16 -2.12 5.68
C MET A 165 -1.86 -2.39 4.92
N PRO A 166 -1.07 -1.36 4.59
CA PRO A 166 0.31 -1.54 4.15
C PRO A 166 1.10 -2.36 5.16
N LYS A 167 1.98 -3.23 4.68
CA LYS A 167 2.98 -3.95 5.49
C LYS A 167 4.36 -3.38 5.31
N THR A 168 4.72 -3.11 4.06
CA THR A 168 6.02 -2.52 3.72
C THR A 168 5.84 -1.44 2.67
N MET A 169 6.72 -0.47 2.66
CA MET A 169 6.92 0.47 1.57
C MET A 169 8.41 0.75 1.41
N THR A 170 8.86 0.86 0.17
CA THR A 170 10.22 1.28 -0.18
C THR A 170 10.13 2.36 -1.25
N ILE A 171 10.92 3.41 -1.10
CA ILE A 171 11.02 4.52 -2.07
C ILE A 171 12.32 4.33 -2.85
N THR A 172 12.24 4.38 -4.17
CA THR A 172 13.40 4.25 -5.07
C THR A 172 13.28 5.21 -6.24
N ALA A 173 14.32 5.32 -7.07
CA ALA A 173 14.15 5.85 -8.42
C ALA A 173 13.20 4.94 -9.21
N ASP A 174 12.42 5.49 -10.13
CA ASP A 174 11.48 4.68 -10.93
C ASP A 174 12.19 3.85 -12.02
N THR A 175 13.49 3.99 -12.17
CA THR A 175 14.37 3.13 -12.97
C THR A 175 14.70 1.80 -12.30
N ALA A 176 14.41 1.64 -11.00
CA ALA A 176 14.69 0.41 -10.25
C ALA A 176 13.79 -0.74 -10.71
N SER A 177 14.31 -1.96 -10.64
CA SER A 177 13.54 -3.16 -11.00
C SER A 177 12.51 -3.49 -9.93
N GLU A 178 11.22 -3.56 -10.29
CA GLU A 178 10.13 -3.92 -9.38
C GLU A 178 10.35 -5.27 -8.67
N ARG A 179 10.99 -6.24 -9.36
CA ARG A 179 11.25 -7.58 -8.83
C ARG A 179 12.15 -7.60 -7.61
N ALA A 180 13.07 -6.63 -7.50
CA ALA A 180 13.97 -6.51 -6.34
C ALA A 180 13.22 -6.22 -5.02
N TYR A 181 11.97 -5.79 -5.11
CA TYR A 181 11.15 -5.39 -3.94
C TYR A 181 10.04 -6.40 -3.62
N LEU A 182 10.10 -7.58 -4.21
CA LEU A 182 9.24 -8.71 -3.80
C LEU A 182 9.53 -9.08 -2.34
N PRO A 183 8.52 -9.57 -1.59
CA PRO A 183 8.72 -10.06 -0.23
C PRO A 183 9.78 -11.17 -0.19
N LYS A 184 10.60 -11.22 0.86
CA LYS A 184 11.54 -12.32 1.05
C LYS A 184 10.82 -13.66 1.12
N THR A 185 11.27 -14.66 0.36
CA THR A 185 10.60 -15.95 0.20
C THR A 185 10.46 -16.71 1.52
N GLU A 186 11.43 -16.58 2.43
CA GLU A 186 11.42 -17.20 3.77
C GLU A 186 10.27 -16.69 4.66
N LEU A 187 9.78 -15.48 4.38
CA LEU A 187 8.67 -14.86 5.09
C LEU A 187 7.31 -15.21 4.49
N MET A 188 7.27 -15.99 3.40
CA MET A 188 6.06 -16.28 2.63
C MET A 188 5.37 -17.59 3.01
N ARG A 189 5.92 -18.36 3.94
CA ARG A 189 5.29 -19.60 4.40
C ARG A 189 3.83 -19.39 4.76
N ASN A 190 2.97 -20.25 4.20
CA ASN A 190 1.51 -20.20 4.34
C ASN A 190 0.85 -18.85 3.96
N LYS A 191 1.47 -18.07 3.06
CA LYS A 191 0.91 -16.81 2.54
C LYS A 191 0.71 -16.89 1.04
N LEU A 192 -0.24 -16.10 0.54
CA LEU A 192 -0.53 -15.96 -0.89
C LEU A 192 -0.04 -14.59 -1.39
N LEU A 193 0.81 -14.58 -2.40
CA LEU A 193 1.25 -13.38 -3.10
C LEU A 193 0.36 -13.12 -4.33
N LEU A 194 -0.15 -11.91 -4.47
CA LEU A 194 -0.80 -11.42 -5.69
C LEU A 194 0.00 -10.25 -6.25
N ALA A 195 0.47 -10.36 -7.50
CA ALA A 195 1.26 -9.31 -8.14
C ALA A 195 0.96 -9.20 -9.64
N ASP A 196 1.29 -8.06 -10.24
CA ASP A 196 1.10 -7.83 -11.68
C ASP A 196 2.28 -8.39 -12.50
N ALA A 197 2.20 -8.23 -13.80
CA ALA A 197 3.11 -8.82 -14.79
C ALA A 197 4.58 -8.35 -14.67
N GLY A 198 4.81 -7.15 -14.12
CA GLY A 198 6.14 -6.63 -13.81
C GLY A 198 6.93 -7.50 -12.82
N TYR A 199 6.22 -8.22 -11.97
CA TYR A 199 6.78 -9.08 -10.92
C TYR A 199 7.01 -10.53 -11.33
N VAL A 200 6.88 -10.90 -12.62
CA VAL A 200 7.12 -12.28 -13.08
C VAL A 200 8.60 -12.61 -12.97
N ASP A 201 8.91 -13.50 -12.04
CA ASP A 201 10.24 -14.07 -11.81
C ASP A 201 10.12 -15.54 -11.41
N PHE A 202 10.47 -16.45 -12.32
CA PHE A 202 10.30 -17.89 -12.09
C PHE A 202 11.26 -18.44 -11.04
N ASN A 203 12.47 -17.88 -10.92
CA ASN A 203 13.40 -18.30 -9.86
C ASN A 203 12.87 -17.93 -8.48
N TYR A 204 12.29 -16.72 -8.36
CA TYR A 204 11.61 -16.32 -7.13
C TYR A 204 10.41 -17.22 -6.83
N PHE A 205 9.62 -17.62 -7.85
CA PHE A 205 8.45 -18.47 -7.66
C PHE A 205 8.82 -19.89 -7.20
N SER A 206 9.93 -20.46 -7.71
CA SER A 206 10.46 -21.74 -7.24
C SER A 206 10.84 -21.65 -5.77
N GLN A 207 11.68 -20.69 -5.38
CA GLN A 207 12.10 -20.48 -4.00
C GLN A 207 10.91 -20.20 -3.06
N LEU A 208 9.93 -19.41 -3.52
CA LEU A 208 8.72 -19.12 -2.73
C LEU A 208 7.93 -20.40 -2.47
N SER A 209 7.82 -21.29 -3.48
CA SER A 209 7.14 -22.57 -3.36
C SER A 209 7.88 -23.53 -2.40
N GLU A 210 9.20 -23.58 -2.49
CA GLU A 210 10.07 -24.35 -1.58
C GLU A 210 9.90 -23.91 -0.11
N HIS A 211 9.74 -22.61 0.13
CA HIS A 211 9.46 -22.08 1.47
C HIS A 211 7.98 -22.21 1.89
N GLY A 212 7.15 -22.90 1.10
CA GLY A 212 5.73 -23.14 1.44
C GLY A 212 4.83 -21.91 1.23
N GLY A 213 5.25 -20.98 0.40
CA GLY A 213 4.43 -19.86 -0.05
C GLY A 213 3.62 -20.18 -1.29
N SER A 214 2.56 -19.41 -1.53
CA SER A 214 1.71 -19.51 -2.71
C SER A 214 1.67 -18.18 -3.46
N PHE A 215 1.38 -18.24 -4.76
CA PHE A 215 1.29 -17.03 -5.56
C PHE A 215 0.24 -17.14 -6.68
N ILE A 216 -0.30 -16.00 -7.10
CA ILE A 216 -1.01 -15.79 -8.36
C ILE A 216 -0.46 -14.49 -8.94
N VAL A 217 0.23 -14.58 -10.08
CA VAL A 217 0.85 -13.44 -10.73
C VAL A 217 0.37 -13.35 -12.18
N ARG A 218 0.03 -12.14 -12.64
CA ARG A 218 -0.37 -11.93 -14.03
C ARG A 218 0.82 -12.20 -14.95
N GLY A 219 0.65 -12.99 -16.00
CA GLY A 219 1.69 -13.22 -16.98
C GLY A 219 1.82 -12.04 -17.96
N GLY A 220 3.06 -11.68 -18.28
CA GLY A 220 3.37 -10.63 -19.25
C GLY A 220 3.15 -11.08 -20.70
N LYS A 221 3.02 -10.12 -21.64
CA LYS A 221 2.83 -10.38 -23.10
C LYS A 221 3.96 -11.22 -23.72
N ASN A 222 5.16 -11.18 -23.13
CA ASN A 222 6.33 -11.90 -23.65
C ASN A 222 6.43 -13.34 -23.14
N LEU A 223 5.55 -13.74 -22.21
CA LEU A 223 5.54 -15.09 -21.68
C LEU A 223 5.13 -16.10 -22.77
N ASN A 224 6.03 -17.06 -23.06
CA ASN A 224 5.80 -18.07 -24.11
C ASN A 224 6.44 -19.42 -23.70
N PRO A 225 6.01 -20.04 -22.59
CA PRO A 225 6.52 -21.32 -22.12
C PRO A 225 6.01 -22.48 -22.99
N VAL A 226 6.66 -23.63 -22.89
CA VAL A 226 6.18 -24.90 -23.42
C VAL A 226 5.10 -25.46 -22.50
N ILE A 227 4.01 -25.93 -23.09
CA ILE A 227 2.88 -26.56 -22.40
C ILE A 227 3.19 -28.05 -22.23
N ILE A 228 3.13 -28.56 -21.01
CA ILE A 228 3.30 -29.99 -20.69
C ILE A 228 1.95 -30.69 -20.74
N GLU A 229 0.95 -30.09 -20.14
CA GLU A 229 -0.42 -30.59 -20.09
C GLU A 229 -1.39 -29.43 -20.23
N ALA A 230 -2.51 -29.67 -20.91
CA ALA A 230 -3.57 -28.70 -21.08
C ALA A 230 -4.92 -29.31 -20.74
N ARG A 231 -5.74 -28.56 -20.00
CA ARG A 231 -7.14 -28.90 -19.69
C ARG A 231 -8.04 -27.71 -20.03
N ASN A 232 -9.27 -27.98 -20.39
CA ASN A 232 -10.29 -26.93 -20.51
C ASN A 232 -10.86 -26.55 -19.13
N GLY A 233 -11.74 -25.55 -19.08
CA GLY A 233 -12.37 -25.07 -17.84
C GLY A 233 -13.21 -26.11 -17.10
N GLN A 234 -13.63 -27.19 -17.78
CA GLN A 234 -14.32 -28.35 -17.18
C GLN A 234 -13.37 -29.47 -16.73
N GLY A 235 -12.05 -29.24 -16.83
CA GLY A 235 -11.05 -30.24 -16.44
C GLY A 235 -10.74 -31.32 -17.49
N ARG A 236 -11.36 -31.26 -18.68
CA ARG A 236 -11.12 -32.23 -19.76
C ARG A 236 -9.72 -32.01 -20.36
N LEU A 237 -8.97 -33.11 -20.48
CA LEU A 237 -7.63 -33.11 -21.07
C LEU A 237 -7.66 -32.74 -22.57
N LEU A 238 -6.71 -31.93 -22.99
CA LEU A 238 -6.50 -31.47 -24.36
C LEU A 238 -5.11 -31.89 -24.88
N PRO A 239 -4.90 -33.18 -25.23
CA PRO A 239 -3.54 -33.71 -25.51
C PRO A 239 -2.85 -33.02 -26.69
N LYS A 240 -3.63 -32.52 -27.69
CA LYS A 240 -3.12 -31.85 -28.89
C LYS A 240 -2.40 -30.52 -28.59
N LEU A 241 -2.51 -29.98 -27.36
CA LEU A 241 -1.86 -28.74 -26.98
C LEU A 241 -0.54 -29.01 -26.23
N ALA A 242 -0.28 -30.23 -25.81
CA ALA A 242 0.98 -30.59 -25.17
C ALA A 242 2.15 -30.51 -26.17
N GLY A 243 3.30 -30.03 -25.72
CA GLY A 243 4.48 -29.79 -26.53
C GLY A 243 4.50 -28.46 -27.28
N LEU A 244 3.36 -27.77 -27.40
CA LEU A 244 3.27 -26.47 -28.07
C LEU A 244 3.70 -25.34 -27.14
N LYS A 245 4.17 -24.23 -27.73
CA LYS A 245 4.40 -22.99 -26.99
C LYS A 245 3.09 -22.22 -26.78
N LEU A 246 2.99 -21.46 -25.71
CA LEU A 246 1.77 -20.75 -25.32
C LEU A 246 1.20 -19.85 -26.44
N LYS A 247 2.02 -19.17 -27.23
CA LYS A 247 1.56 -18.32 -28.33
C LYS A 247 1.09 -19.11 -29.55
N GLU A 248 1.52 -20.35 -29.71
CA GLU A 248 1.12 -21.20 -30.82
C GLU A 248 -0.35 -21.68 -30.72
N ILE A 249 -0.86 -21.73 -29.48
CA ILE A 249 -2.22 -22.16 -29.19
C ILE A 249 -3.27 -21.06 -29.43
N ASP A 250 -2.88 -19.80 -29.62
CA ASP A 250 -3.80 -18.67 -29.77
C ASP A 250 -4.76 -18.83 -30.98
N ARG A 251 -4.27 -19.48 -32.05
CA ARG A 251 -5.07 -19.79 -33.26
C ARG A 251 -5.74 -21.15 -33.21
N LYS A 252 -5.39 -22.01 -32.24
CA LYS A 252 -5.85 -23.41 -32.15
C LYS A 252 -6.94 -23.61 -31.09
N THR A 253 -7.25 -22.57 -30.33
CA THR A 253 -8.20 -22.63 -29.21
C THR A 253 -9.32 -21.63 -29.36
N ASN A 254 -10.51 -21.97 -28.87
CA ASN A 254 -11.63 -21.06 -28.88
C ASN A 254 -11.41 -19.92 -27.85
N ARG A 255 -11.75 -18.70 -28.25
CA ARG A 255 -11.69 -17.53 -27.35
C ARG A 255 -12.61 -17.63 -26.12
N SER A 256 -13.73 -18.35 -26.23
CA SER A 256 -14.65 -18.55 -25.10
C SER A 256 -14.12 -19.54 -24.06
N GLU A 257 -13.08 -20.29 -24.40
CA GLU A 257 -12.58 -21.39 -23.57
C GLU A 257 -11.57 -20.88 -22.52
N VAL A 258 -11.78 -21.28 -21.26
CA VAL A 258 -10.79 -21.14 -20.21
C VAL A 258 -9.84 -22.32 -20.30
N LEU A 259 -8.54 -22.06 -20.31
CA LEU A 259 -7.52 -23.12 -20.30
C LEU A 259 -6.77 -23.12 -18.99
N ASP A 260 -6.58 -24.32 -18.47
CA ASP A 260 -5.75 -24.64 -17.31
C ASP A 260 -4.55 -25.47 -17.79
N LEU A 261 -3.38 -24.87 -17.75
CA LEU A 261 -2.18 -25.40 -18.39
C LEU A 261 -1.12 -25.70 -17.35
N LYS A 262 -0.43 -26.82 -17.52
CA LYS A 262 0.84 -27.11 -16.86
C LYS A 262 1.97 -26.70 -17.81
N ILE A 263 2.86 -25.87 -17.37
CA ILE A 263 3.96 -25.32 -18.16
C ILE A 263 5.31 -25.68 -17.55
N LYS A 264 6.32 -25.83 -18.39
CA LYS A 264 7.71 -26.03 -17.95
C LYS A 264 8.52 -24.75 -18.11
N ARG A 265 9.34 -24.43 -17.09
CA ARG A 265 10.28 -23.34 -17.12
C ARG A 265 11.57 -23.74 -16.42
N GLY A 266 12.63 -24.00 -17.18
CA GLY A 266 13.83 -24.65 -16.64
C GLY A 266 13.54 -26.06 -16.17
N ALA A 267 13.90 -26.38 -14.95
CA ALA A 267 13.61 -27.66 -14.27
C ALA A 267 12.20 -27.70 -13.66
N ASP A 268 11.59 -26.53 -13.41
CA ASP A 268 10.37 -26.39 -12.63
C ASP A 268 9.11 -26.42 -13.50
N GLU A 269 8.03 -26.82 -12.87
CA GLU A 269 6.70 -26.87 -13.46
C GLU A 269 5.78 -25.89 -12.72
N PHE A 270 5.00 -25.13 -13.48
CA PHE A 270 4.04 -24.16 -12.95
C PHE A 270 2.67 -24.36 -13.61
N ARG A 271 1.65 -23.94 -12.90
CA ARG A 271 0.29 -23.87 -13.44
C ARG A 271 0.08 -22.50 -14.06
N LEU A 272 -0.59 -22.45 -15.21
CA LEU A 272 -0.96 -21.24 -15.93
C LEU A 272 -2.43 -21.31 -16.32
N VAL A 273 -3.22 -20.36 -15.82
CA VAL A 273 -4.62 -20.18 -16.24
C VAL A 273 -4.69 -19.13 -17.33
N ARG A 274 -5.45 -19.41 -18.42
CA ARG A 274 -5.60 -18.52 -19.57
C ARG A 274 -7.06 -18.32 -19.91
N ARG A 275 -7.46 -17.04 -20.14
CA ARG A 275 -8.80 -16.66 -20.57
C ARG A 275 -8.75 -15.46 -21.51
N TRP A 276 -9.64 -15.43 -22.50
CA TRP A 276 -9.84 -14.27 -23.36
C TRP A 276 -10.68 -13.20 -22.67
N PHE A 277 -10.23 -11.96 -22.75
CA PHE A 277 -11.00 -10.80 -22.33
C PHE A 277 -11.34 -9.94 -23.53
N ALA A 278 -12.65 -9.84 -23.84
CA ALA A 278 -13.15 -9.11 -25.01
C ALA A 278 -12.86 -7.62 -24.93
N GLU A 279 -12.97 -7.03 -23.74
CA GLU A 279 -12.68 -5.61 -23.48
C GLU A 279 -11.23 -5.26 -23.76
N GLU A 280 -10.29 -6.12 -23.34
CA GLU A 280 -8.85 -5.95 -23.56
C GLU A 280 -8.39 -6.48 -24.93
N LYS A 281 -9.26 -7.15 -25.68
CA LYS A 281 -8.99 -7.82 -26.99
C LYS A 281 -7.74 -8.70 -26.95
N ARG A 282 -7.51 -9.41 -25.83
CA ARG A 282 -6.36 -10.28 -25.63
C ARG A 282 -6.65 -11.43 -24.66
N PHE A 283 -5.79 -12.44 -24.72
CA PHE A 283 -5.73 -13.45 -23.68
C PHE A 283 -5.01 -12.89 -22.46
N CYS A 284 -5.66 -12.99 -21.29
CA CYS A 284 -5.05 -12.78 -20.01
C CYS A 284 -4.58 -14.13 -19.43
N ILE A 285 -3.44 -14.11 -18.79
CA ILE A 285 -2.80 -15.30 -18.23
C ILE A 285 -2.40 -15.03 -16.78
N TRP A 286 -2.51 -16.05 -15.93
CA TRP A 286 -2.08 -16.04 -14.55
C TRP A 286 -1.21 -17.25 -14.29
N VAL A 287 -0.04 -17.03 -13.75
CA VAL A 287 0.89 -18.07 -13.30
C VAL A 287 0.69 -18.28 -11.81
N THR A 288 0.64 -19.53 -11.36
CA THR A 288 0.39 -19.89 -9.96
C THR A 288 1.02 -21.24 -9.63
N ASN A 289 1.23 -21.50 -8.33
CA ASN A 289 1.54 -22.84 -7.79
C ASN A 289 0.34 -23.46 -7.05
N LEU A 290 -0.81 -22.79 -7.02
CA LEU A 290 -2.01 -23.33 -6.38
C LEU A 290 -2.52 -24.56 -7.14
N PRO A 291 -2.75 -25.72 -6.47
CA PRO A 291 -3.13 -26.97 -7.13
C PRO A 291 -4.54 -26.88 -7.74
N ALA A 292 -4.70 -27.43 -8.94
CA ALA A 292 -5.99 -27.44 -9.66
C ALA A 292 -7.06 -28.31 -8.96
N THR A 293 -6.64 -29.26 -8.13
CA THR A 293 -7.53 -30.11 -7.32
C THR A 293 -8.27 -29.34 -6.23
N THR A 294 -7.65 -28.23 -5.73
CA THR A 294 -8.23 -27.42 -4.67
C THR A 294 -8.78 -26.09 -5.20
N TRP A 295 -8.17 -25.55 -6.22
CA TRP A 295 -8.47 -24.20 -6.75
C TRP A 295 -8.81 -24.28 -8.24
N SER A 296 -10.06 -24.04 -8.60
CA SER A 296 -10.47 -23.99 -10.01
C SER A 296 -9.83 -22.80 -10.75
N ALA A 297 -9.80 -22.87 -12.09
CA ALA A 297 -9.30 -21.77 -12.90
C ALA A 297 -10.10 -20.47 -12.69
N ASP A 298 -11.42 -20.55 -12.52
CA ASP A 298 -12.26 -19.38 -12.23
C ASP A 298 -11.96 -18.77 -10.87
N GLU A 299 -11.68 -19.58 -9.84
CA GLU A 299 -11.29 -19.10 -8.53
C GLU A 299 -9.94 -18.35 -8.56
N ILE A 300 -8.95 -18.83 -9.32
CA ILE A 300 -7.68 -18.13 -9.53
C ILE A 300 -7.93 -16.71 -10.07
N MET A 301 -8.80 -16.58 -11.06
CA MET A 301 -9.15 -15.28 -11.67
C MET A 301 -9.89 -14.37 -10.68
N VAL A 302 -10.82 -14.91 -9.91
CA VAL A 302 -11.59 -14.17 -8.89
C VAL A 302 -10.68 -13.67 -7.78
N ILE A 303 -9.80 -14.54 -7.26
CA ILE A 303 -8.85 -14.18 -6.21
C ILE A 303 -7.90 -13.07 -6.70
N PHE A 304 -7.40 -13.19 -7.93
CA PHE A 304 -6.50 -12.18 -8.49
C PHE A 304 -7.13 -10.78 -8.55
N ARG A 305 -8.45 -10.66 -8.70
CA ARG A 305 -9.14 -9.35 -8.66
C ARG A 305 -8.93 -8.60 -7.34
N CYS A 306 -8.65 -9.32 -6.24
CA CYS A 306 -8.35 -8.69 -4.97
C CYS A 306 -7.10 -7.80 -5.03
N ARG A 307 -6.19 -8.03 -5.99
CA ARG A 307 -5.01 -7.19 -6.22
C ARG A 307 -5.38 -5.72 -6.45
N TRP A 308 -6.57 -5.44 -7.02
CA TRP A 308 -7.05 -4.08 -7.22
C TRP A 308 -7.08 -3.22 -5.94
N GLN A 309 -7.10 -3.84 -4.75
CA GLN A 309 -7.11 -3.11 -3.48
C GLN A 309 -5.83 -2.30 -3.25
N VAL A 310 -4.68 -2.73 -3.77
CA VAL A 310 -3.44 -1.95 -3.67
C VAL A 310 -3.48 -0.73 -4.57
N GLU A 311 -4.11 -0.82 -5.74
CA GLU A 311 -4.33 0.34 -6.63
C GLU A 311 -5.24 1.39 -5.98
N LEU A 312 -6.30 0.95 -5.26
CA LEU A 312 -7.14 1.85 -4.49
C LEU A 312 -6.35 2.55 -3.37
N LEU A 313 -5.43 1.84 -2.72
CA LEU A 313 -4.54 2.44 -1.72
C LEU A 313 -3.67 3.54 -2.35
N PHE A 314 -3.04 3.26 -3.50
CA PHE A 314 -2.27 4.28 -4.20
C PHE A 314 -3.13 5.46 -4.67
N LYS A 315 -4.38 5.20 -5.08
CA LYS A 315 -5.34 6.25 -5.39
C LYS A 315 -5.62 7.14 -4.18
N GLU A 316 -5.81 6.55 -2.99
CA GLU A 316 -5.98 7.32 -1.75
C GLU A 316 -4.74 8.19 -1.46
N LEU A 317 -3.52 7.61 -1.55
CA LEU A 317 -2.29 8.35 -1.36
C LEU A 317 -2.15 9.51 -2.36
N LYS A 318 -2.51 9.30 -3.62
CA LYS A 318 -2.40 10.32 -4.68
C LYS A 318 -3.44 11.44 -4.56
N SER A 319 -4.67 11.09 -4.18
CA SER A 319 -5.81 12.03 -4.18
C SER A 319 -6.03 12.68 -2.82
N ASP A 320 -5.87 11.92 -1.75
CA ASP A 320 -6.31 12.34 -0.43
C ASP A 320 -5.18 12.87 0.45
N THR A 321 -3.91 12.55 0.13
CA THR A 321 -2.75 13.06 0.86
C THR A 321 -1.88 13.98 0.02
N ASN A 322 -2.24 14.20 -1.23
CA ASN A 322 -1.55 15.04 -2.21
C ASN A 322 -0.03 14.79 -2.31
N TRP A 323 0.41 13.55 -2.13
CA TRP A 323 1.82 13.20 -2.07
C TRP A 323 2.61 13.55 -3.35
N ARG A 324 1.92 13.87 -4.47
CA ARG A 324 2.51 14.34 -5.73
C ARG A 324 2.82 15.84 -5.75
N GLY A 325 2.26 16.61 -4.81
CA GLY A 325 2.23 18.09 -4.87
C GLY A 325 3.45 18.77 -4.30
N PHE A 326 4.40 18.05 -3.72
CA PHE A 326 5.52 18.68 -3.03
C PHE A 326 6.67 18.99 -3.98
N ALA A 327 6.63 20.20 -4.58
CA ALA A 327 7.69 20.72 -5.41
C ALA A 327 8.89 21.18 -4.55
N THR A 328 9.73 20.24 -4.12
CA THR A 328 10.94 20.52 -3.33
C THR A 328 12.18 19.90 -3.95
N ARG A 329 13.30 20.65 -3.95
CA ARG A 329 14.63 20.15 -4.34
C ARG A 329 15.35 19.39 -3.23
N GLN A 330 14.74 19.29 -2.05
CA GLN A 330 15.36 18.68 -0.88
C GLN A 330 14.87 17.23 -0.74
N GLN A 331 15.77 16.27 -0.94
CA GLN A 331 15.48 14.83 -0.83
C GLN A 331 14.82 14.49 0.51
N SER A 332 15.42 14.95 1.62
CA SER A 332 14.90 14.66 2.96
C SER A 332 13.47 15.16 3.19
N ILE A 333 13.12 16.30 2.62
CA ILE A 333 11.75 16.83 2.70
C ILE A 333 10.82 15.96 1.85
N MET A 334 11.19 15.66 0.61
CA MET A 334 10.38 14.85 -0.29
C MET A 334 10.09 13.47 0.31
N GLU A 335 11.13 12.72 0.69
CA GLU A 335 10.96 11.40 1.30
C GLU A 335 10.19 11.46 2.62
N GLY A 336 10.50 12.43 3.50
CA GLY A 336 9.82 12.60 4.78
C GLY A 336 8.34 12.88 4.62
N LEU A 337 7.94 13.66 3.61
CA LEU A 337 6.54 13.93 3.31
C LEU A 337 5.82 12.73 2.67
N VAL A 338 6.49 11.95 1.86
CA VAL A 338 5.95 10.68 1.34
C VAL A 338 5.66 9.71 2.50
N TRP A 339 6.61 9.55 3.43
CA TRP A 339 6.40 8.74 4.63
C TRP A 339 5.31 9.33 5.55
N GLY A 340 5.25 10.64 5.69
CA GLY A 340 4.21 11.35 6.45
C GLY A 340 2.82 11.14 5.85
N SER A 341 2.71 11.18 4.54
CA SER A 341 1.45 10.88 3.83
C SER A 341 0.98 9.45 4.07
N LEU A 342 1.90 8.48 4.04
CA LEU A 342 1.57 7.09 4.37
C LEU A 342 1.16 6.95 5.84
N LEU A 343 1.84 7.62 6.77
CA LEU A 343 1.47 7.62 8.18
C LEU A 343 0.05 8.18 8.40
N ALA A 344 -0.25 9.32 7.77
CA ALA A 344 -1.59 9.92 7.83
C ALA A 344 -2.67 8.97 7.27
N LEU A 345 -2.38 8.30 6.14
CA LEU A 345 -3.28 7.31 5.56
C LEU A 345 -3.51 6.11 6.47
N ILE A 346 -2.45 5.57 7.08
CA ILE A 346 -2.55 4.42 8.01
C ILE A 346 -3.45 4.76 9.19
N ILE A 347 -3.26 5.92 9.80
CA ILE A 347 -4.10 6.38 10.91
C ILE A 347 -5.54 6.55 10.47
N ARG A 348 -5.79 7.17 9.34
CA ARG A 348 -7.12 7.36 8.77
C ARG A 348 -7.82 6.02 8.50
N ARG A 349 -7.13 5.06 7.89
CA ARG A 349 -7.66 3.71 7.65
C ARG A 349 -7.94 2.96 8.95
N TYR A 350 -7.04 3.06 9.93
CA TYR A 350 -7.25 2.46 11.23
C TYR A 350 -8.54 2.97 11.90
N ILE A 351 -8.73 4.29 11.91
CA ILE A 351 -9.95 4.92 12.41
C ILE A 351 -11.18 4.42 11.64
N ALA A 352 -11.11 4.42 10.30
CA ALA A 352 -12.21 3.99 9.43
C ALA A 352 -12.63 2.54 9.71
N ILE A 353 -11.67 1.61 9.77
CA ILE A 353 -11.94 0.18 10.01
C ILE A 353 -12.55 -0.04 11.40
N LYS A 354 -12.05 0.65 12.42
CA LYS A 354 -12.53 0.49 13.80
C LYS A 354 -13.89 1.16 14.05
N SER A 355 -14.16 2.29 13.38
CA SER A 355 -15.40 3.05 13.56
C SER A 355 -16.54 2.57 12.66
N LEU A 356 -16.23 2.12 11.45
CA LEU A 356 -17.20 1.77 10.42
C LEU A 356 -16.88 0.41 9.77
N PRO A 357 -16.87 -0.69 10.52
CA PRO A 357 -16.45 -2.00 10.04
C PRO A 357 -17.31 -2.60 8.91
N SER A 358 -18.52 -2.07 8.70
CA SER A 358 -19.46 -2.49 7.65
C SER A 358 -19.32 -1.71 6.33
N VAL A 359 -18.48 -0.68 6.30
CA VAL A 359 -18.27 0.17 5.11
C VAL A 359 -16.89 -0.14 4.52
N SER A 360 -16.75 -0.08 3.19
CA SER A 360 -15.45 -0.25 2.58
C SER A 360 -14.45 0.78 3.13
N VAL A 361 -13.23 0.33 3.43
CA VAL A 361 -12.18 1.19 4.04
C VAL A 361 -11.92 2.45 3.23
N TYR A 362 -11.94 2.33 1.90
CA TYR A 362 -11.80 3.46 0.98
C TYR A 362 -12.91 4.52 1.17
N LYS A 363 -14.19 4.09 1.21
CA LYS A 363 -15.33 5.01 1.42
C LYS A 363 -15.34 5.59 2.83
N ALA A 364 -15.08 4.76 3.84
CA ALA A 364 -15.01 5.20 5.22
C ALA A 364 -13.87 6.19 5.45
N GLY A 365 -12.69 5.94 4.87
CA GLY A 365 -11.52 6.79 5.00
C GLY A 365 -11.73 8.22 4.50
N LYS A 366 -12.51 8.43 3.43
CA LYS A 366 -12.81 9.77 2.92
C LYS A 366 -13.52 10.69 3.91
N ASN A 367 -14.24 10.10 4.86
CA ASN A 367 -15.05 10.83 5.84
C ASN A 367 -14.43 10.85 7.24
N VAL A 368 -13.20 10.33 7.38
CA VAL A 368 -12.46 10.38 8.65
C VAL A 368 -11.69 11.69 8.74
N ASP A 369 -12.08 12.52 9.68
CA ASP A 369 -11.34 13.73 10.02
C ASP A 369 -10.25 13.39 11.05
N VAL A 370 -9.01 13.31 10.59
CA VAL A 370 -7.85 12.94 11.43
C VAL A 370 -7.41 14.07 12.37
N TRP A 371 -8.08 15.24 12.28
CA TRP A 371 -7.85 16.43 13.11
C TRP A 371 -7.93 16.21 14.61
N LEU A 372 -8.51 15.14 15.00
CA LEU A 372 -9.02 14.86 16.31
C LEU A 372 -8.11 13.96 17.09
N LEU A 373 -6.87 13.91 16.66
CA LEU A 373 -5.81 13.19 17.33
C LEU A 373 -5.46 13.87 18.67
N PRO A 374 -5.40 13.11 19.73
CA PRO A 374 -5.87 13.47 21.04
C PRO A 374 -4.87 14.09 22.02
N SER A 375 -3.72 14.59 21.67
CA SER A 375 -2.73 14.89 22.71
C SER A 375 -2.76 16.30 23.32
N LYS A 376 -3.43 17.27 22.67
CA LYS A 376 -3.54 18.66 23.22
C LYS A 376 -4.85 19.36 22.85
N ILE A 377 -5.83 18.65 22.28
CA ILE A 377 -7.10 19.25 21.88
C ILE A 377 -8.06 19.17 23.07
N PRO A 378 -8.60 20.30 23.57
CA PRO A 378 -9.55 20.29 24.68
C PRO A 378 -10.76 19.39 24.40
N SER A 379 -11.33 18.78 25.43
CA SER A 379 -12.51 17.89 25.39
C SER A 379 -13.71 18.47 24.61
N PHE A 380 -13.77 19.79 24.50
CA PHE A 380 -14.76 20.54 23.70
C PHE A 380 -14.75 20.18 22.21
N PHE A 381 -13.59 19.92 21.60
CA PHE A 381 -13.54 19.54 20.18
C PHE A 381 -14.12 18.16 19.90
N TRP A 382 -14.05 17.25 20.85
CA TRP A 382 -14.63 15.92 20.71
C TRP A 382 -16.16 15.95 20.67
N SER A 383 -16.80 16.92 21.30
CA SER A 383 -18.26 17.08 21.28
C SER A 383 -18.81 17.53 19.93
N GLN A 384 -18.00 18.21 19.11
CA GLN A 384 -18.44 18.67 17.78
C GLN A 384 -18.32 17.62 16.67
N ILE A 385 -17.60 16.51 16.91
CA ILE A 385 -17.33 15.49 15.90
C ILE A 385 -18.19 14.25 16.09
N ILE A 386 -18.60 13.96 17.31
CA ILE A 386 -19.61 12.95 17.58
C ILE A 386 -20.83 13.11 16.66
N PRO A 387 -21.35 14.34 16.41
CA PRO A 387 -22.42 14.53 15.45
C PRO A 387 -22.06 14.16 14.01
N SER A 388 -20.87 14.47 13.51
CA SER A 388 -20.54 14.18 12.11
C SER A 388 -20.34 12.69 11.84
N VAL A 389 -19.78 11.92 12.77
CA VAL A 389 -19.69 10.45 12.67
C VAL A 389 -21.08 9.80 12.86
N LEU A 390 -21.93 10.37 13.70
CA LEU A 390 -23.29 9.88 13.94
C LEU A 390 -24.28 10.30 12.85
N VAL A 391 -24.12 11.45 12.23
CA VAL A 391 -24.92 11.91 11.08
C VAL A 391 -24.66 11.01 9.88
N TYR A 392 -23.40 10.55 9.68
CA TYR A 392 -23.10 9.60 8.61
C TYR A 392 -23.78 8.22 8.82
N LYS A 393 -23.92 7.77 10.08
CA LYS A 393 -24.75 6.59 10.38
C LYS A 393 -26.22 6.75 9.95
N ARG A 394 -26.78 7.96 10.00
CA ARG A 394 -28.17 8.23 9.59
C ARG A 394 -28.36 8.37 8.07
N CYS A 395 -27.33 8.84 7.35
CA CYS A 395 -27.42 9.01 5.88
C CYS A 395 -27.12 7.73 5.08
N CYS A 396 -26.47 6.72 5.67
CA CYS A 396 -26.20 5.45 5.00
C CYS A 396 -27.32 4.39 5.19
N PHE A 397 -28.35 4.71 5.96
CA PHE A 397 -29.53 3.84 6.22
C PHE A 397 -30.83 4.40 5.64
N ARG A 398 -30.75 5.32 4.67
CA ARG A 398 -31.90 5.70 3.84
C ARG A 398 -31.62 5.39 2.37
#